data_20067f514dad443e7338e931fa2dd003
#
_entry.id   20067f514dad443e7338e931fa2dd003
#
_cell.length_a   1.000
_cell.length_b   1.000
_cell.length_c   1.000
_cell.angle_alpha   90.00
_cell.angle_beta   90.00
_cell.angle_gamma   90.00
#
_symmetry.space_group_name_H-M   'P 1'
#
loop_
_entity.id
_entity.type
_entity.pdbx_description
1 polymer ?
#
loop_
_entity_poly.entity_id
_entity_poly.type
_entity_poly.pdbx_seq_one_letter_code
_entity_poly.pdbx_strand_id
1 'polypeptide(L)'
;MFPAAPAKQKRLVVIGGGPAGMKAAITAFDRGHQVTLFEKADHLGGALEFSKFVPFKYALCSYKDYLIAQVGKRAIDVKLNTEAAPSMLNGKFDAVLIAVGAEPLMLPLPGFNTENGIVATDAYGHEDTLGQRVVVIGGGQVGCETALHLADKGIDVSIIEMQDSLCPEASKTCADEIRILLEENS
;
A
#
# COMPACT_ATOMS: atom_id res chain seq x y z
N MET A 1 4.99 0.30 -26.68
CA MET A 1 5.48 1.56 -27.27
C MET A 1 6.49 2.16 -26.30
N PHE A 2 7.74 2.34 -26.71
CA PHE A 2 8.73 3.00 -25.84
C PHE A 2 8.42 4.51 -25.79
N PRO A 3 8.54 5.15 -24.61
CA PRO A 3 8.29 6.57 -24.49
C PRO A 3 9.30 7.36 -25.34
N ALA A 4 8.83 8.39 -26.03
CA ALA A 4 9.69 9.26 -26.83
C ALA A 4 10.74 9.95 -25.93
N ALA A 5 11.96 10.11 -26.45
CA ALA A 5 13.00 10.85 -25.75
C ALA A 5 12.56 12.31 -25.51
N PRO A 6 12.92 12.91 -24.38
CA PRO A 6 12.56 14.29 -24.09
C PRO A 6 13.36 15.27 -24.95
N ALA A 7 12.79 16.42 -25.24
CA ALA A 7 13.52 17.49 -25.93
C ALA A 7 14.71 18.02 -25.09
N LYS A 8 14.64 17.90 -23.77
CA LYS A 8 15.69 18.26 -22.81
C LYS A 8 15.70 17.30 -21.62
N GLN A 9 16.87 16.74 -21.29
CA GLN A 9 17.07 15.99 -20.06
C GLN A 9 16.85 16.88 -18.85
N LYS A 10 16.15 16.36 -17.85
CA LYS A 10 15.88 17.03 -16.58
C LYS A 10 16.34 16.18 -15.41
N ARG A 11 16.60 16.82 -14.29
CA ARG A 11 16.80 16.18 -12.98
C ARG A 11 15.46 16.15 -12.28
N LEU A 12 14.92 14.96 -12.08
CA LEU A 12 13.62 14.75 -11.44
C LEU A 12 13.82 14.09 -10.08
N VAL A 13 13.01 14.51 -9.13
CA VAL A 13 12.89 13.78 -7.86
C VAL A 13 11.48 13.22 -7.74
N VAL A 14 11.40 11.97 -7.30
CA VAL A 14 10.15 11.27 -6.94
C VAL A 14 10.17 11.08 -5.44
N ILE A 15 9.09 11.46 -4.77
CA ILE A 15 8.91 11.32 -3.32
C ILE A 15 7.88 10.22 -3.07
N GLY A 16 8.33 9.12 -2.44
CA GLY A 16 7.56 7.92 -2.15
C GLY A 16 7.91 6.74 -3.06
N GLY A 17 8.35 5.64 -2.45
CA GLY A 17 8.77 4.40 -3.10
C GLY A 17 7.65 3.36 -3.25
N GLY A 18 6.39 3.77 -3.16
CA GLY A 18 5.23 2.94 -3.45
C GLY A 18 5.07 2.67 -4.96
N PRO A 19 4.02 1.93 -5.37
CA PRO A 19 3.82 1.53 -6.77
C PRO A 19 3.75 2.71 -7.73
N ALA A 20 3.10 3.80 -7.34
CA ALA A 20 3.00 5.02 -8.15
C ALA A 20 4.37 5.68 -8.34
N GLY A 21 5.13 5.83 -7.26
CA GLY A 21 6.46 6.44 -7.30
C GLY A 21 7.47 5.61 -8.08
N MET A 22 7.51 4.31 -7.85
CA MET A 22 8.36 3.40 -8.62
C MET A 22 8.04 3.46 -10.11
N LYS A 23 6.75 3.42 -10.48
CA LYS A 23 6.33 3.52 -11.89
C LYS A 23 6.69 4.87 -12.50
N ALA A 24 6.52 5.96 -11.75
CA ALA A 24 6.91 7.30 -12.19
C ALA A 24 8.43 7.40 -12.42
N ALA A 25 9.23 6.90 -11.48
CA ALA A 25 10.68 6.88 -11.57
C ALA A 25 11.18 6.07 -12.77
N ILE A 26 10.65 4.86 -12.97
CA ILE A 26 10.94 4.00 -14.12
C ILE A 26 10.62 4.74 -15.44
N THR A 27 9.42 5.30 -15.52
CA THR A 27 8.96 6.00 -16.75
C THR A 27 9.81 7.22 -17.05
N ALA A 28 10.14 8.01 -16.03
CA ALA A 28 10.99 9.19 -16.17
C ALA A 28 12.41 8.81 -16.63
N PHE A 29 13.00 7.77 -16.04
CA PHE A 29 14.30 7.26 -16.43
C PHE A 29 14.30 6.75 -17.89
N ASP A 30 13.31 5.94 -18.27
CA ASP A 30 13.17 5.38 -19.62
C ASP A 30 12.95 6.46 -20.67
N ARG A 31 12.47 7.63 -20.27
CA ARG A 31 12.39 8.82 -21.10
C ARG A 31 13.70 9.60 -21.16
N GLY A 32 14.75 9.20 -20.48
CA GLY A 32 16.09 9.80 -20.54
C GLY A 32 16.33 10.92 -19.52
N HIS A 33 15.53 11.00 -18.45
CA HIS A 33 15.78 11.93 -17.34
C HIS A 33 16.73 11.33 -16.28
N GLN A 34 17.38 12.19 -15.49
CA GLN A 34 18.07 11.79 -14.27
C GLN A 34 17.04 11.75 -13.14
N VAL A 35 16.97 10.63 -12.42
CA VAL A 35 15.92 10.41 -11.42
C VAL A 35 16.53 10.06 -10.08
N THR A 36 16.09 10.78 -9.05
CA THR A 36 16.30 10.43 -7.64
C THR A 36 14.95 10.03 -7.05
N LEU A 37 14.90 8.93 -6.30
CA LEU A 37 13.71 8.44 -5.60
C LEU A 37 13.97 8.46 -4.10
N PHE A 38 13.19 9.24 -3.35
CA PHE A 38 13.21 9.25 -1.89
C PHE A 38 12.11 8.34 -1.34
N GLU A 39 12.47 7.50 -0.38
CA GLU A 39 11.55 6.66 0.38
C GLU A 39 11.90 6.74 1.87
N LYS A 40 10.89 7.01 2.72
CA LYS A 40 11.06 7.11 4.17
C LYS A 40 11.34 5.77 4.84
N ALA A 41 10.81 4.68 4.29
CA ALA A 41 11.06 3.33 4.76
C ALA A 41 12.46 2.83 4.33
N ASP A 42 12.88 1.74 4.93
CA ASP A 42 14.11 1.01 4.59
C ASP A 42 13.98 0.13 3.33
N HIS A 43 12.80 0.12 2.72
CA HIS A 43 12.46 -0.68 1.54
C HIS A 43 11.46 0.03 0.61
N LEU A 44 11.39 -0.44 -0.64
CA LEU A 44 10.38 -0.04 -1.61
C LEU A 44 9.16 -0.97 -1.51
N GLY A 45 7.98 -0.48 -1.95
CA GLY A 45 6.75 -1.27 -1.99
C GLY A 45 5.53 -0.47 -1.55
N GLY A 46 5.70 0.37 -0.52
CA GLY A 46 4.64 1.22 0.01
C GLY A 46 3.41 0.40 0.41
N ALA A 47 2.21 0.88 0.08
CA ALA A 47 0.96 0.23 0.45
C ALA A 47 0.79 -1.20 -0.09
N LEU A 48 1.63 -1.68 -1.00
CA LEU A 48 1.56 -3.07 -1.47
C LEU A 48 2.32 -4.08 -0.58
N GLU A 49 3.01 -3.63 0.46
CA GLU A 49 3.78 -4.51 1.34
C GLU A 49 2.90 -5.56 2.05
N PHE A 50 1.65 -5.20 2.41
CA PHE A 50 0.73 -6.15 3.03
C PHE A 50 0.46 -7.38 2.16
N SER A 51 0.54 -7.25 0.83
CA SER A 51 0.20 -8.33 -0.10
C SER A 51 1.07 -9.59 0.05
N LYS A 52 2.23 -9.48 0.69
CA LYS A 52 3.10 -10.62 1.00
C LYS A 52 2.49 -11.58 2.05
N PHE A 53 1.58 -11.08 2.86
CA PHE A 53 0.91 -11.85 3.91
C PHE A 53 -0.42 -12.46 3.47
N VAL A 54 -0.96 -12.04 2.31
CA VAL A 54 -2.30 -12.34 1.85
C VAL A 54 -2.24 -13.20 0.58
N PRO A 55 -2.41 -14.55 0.65
CA PRO A 55 -2.22 -15.44 -0.50
C PRO A 55 -3.08 -15.08 -1.71
N PHE A 56 -4.33 -14.68 -1.53
CA PHE A 56 -5.22 -14.28 -2.64
C PHE A 56 -4.84 -12.94 -3.28
N LYS A 57 -3.88 -12.19 -2.72
CA LYS A 57 -3.29 -10.97 -3.30
C LYS A 57 -1.96 -11.23 -4.04
N TYR A 58 -1.66 -12.47 -4.42
CA TYR A 58 -0.40 -12.83 -5.07
C TYR A 58 -0.04 -11.98 -6.28
N ALA A 59 -1.05 -11.54 -7.04
CA ALA A 59 -0.84 -10.67 -8.21
C ALA A 59 -0.28 -9.30 -7.82
N LEU A 60 -0.75 -8.72 -6.70
CA LEU A 60 -0.23 -7.45 -6.18
C LEU A 60 1.20 -7.62 -5.65
N CYS A 61 1.48 -8.73 -4.95
CA CYS A 61 2.82 -9.07 -4.49
C CYS A 61 3.78 -9.19 -5.68
N SER A 62 3.42 -9.98 -6.69
CA SER A 62 4.22 -10.15 -7.91
C SER A 62 4.45 -8.84 -8.66
N TYR A 63 3.43 -7.97 -8.72
CA TYR A 63 3.57 -6.66 -9.35
C TYR A 63 4.50 -5.73 -8.57
N LYS A 64 4.43 -5.74 -7.24
CA LYS A 64 5.36 -5.01 -6.37
C LYS A 64 6.80 -5.45 -6.64
N ASP A 65 7.06 -6.76 -6.60
CA ASP A 65 8.38 -7.33 -6.81
C ASP A 65 8.92 -7.02 -8.22
N TYR A 66 8.05 -7.08 -9.22
CA TYR A 66 8.38 -6.64 -10.57
C TYR A 66 8.84 -5.17 -10.60
N LEU A 67 8.09 -4.25 -9.96
CA LEU A 67 8.46 -2.83 -9.93
C LEU A 67 9.80 -2.59 -9.23
N ILE A 68 10.03 -3.24 -8.09
CA ILE A 68 11.30 -3.17 -7.35
C ILE A 68 12.45 -3.63 -8.25
N ALA A 69 12.28 -4.78 -8.92
CA ALA A 69 13.27 -5.30 -9.85
C ALA A 69 13.51 -4.36 -11.05
N GLN A 70 12.46 -3.67 -11.54
CA GLN A 70 12.60 -2.70 -12.64
C GLN A 70 13.33 -1.43 -12.20
N VAL A 71 13.12 -0.95 -10.97
CA VAL A 71 13.90 0.15 -10.39
C VAL A 71 15.37 -0.26 -10.29
N GLY A 72 15.68 -1.43 -9.76
CA GLY A 72 17.04 -1.94 -9.60
C GLY A 72 17.81 -2.18 -10.91
N LYS A 73 17.10 -2.35 -12.04
CA LYS A 73 17.72 -2.49 -13.38
C LYS A 73 18.12 -1.17 -14.02
N ARG A 74 17.83 -0.05 -13.39
CA ARG A 74 18.04 1.30 -13.93
C ARG A 74 18.95 2.10 -13.00
N ALA A 75 19.68 3.08 -13.56
CA ALA A 75 20.50 3.99 -12.78
C ALA A 75 19.63 5.10 -12.12
N ILE A 76 18.61 4.67 -11.38
CA ILE A 76 17.78 5.52 -10.51
C ILE A 76 18.49 5.63 -9.17
N ASP A 77 18.73 6.86 -8.70
CA ASP A 77 19.36 7.12 -7.41
C ASP A 77 18.32 6.95 -6.29
N VAL A 78 18.22 5.76 -5.70
CA VAL A 78 17.28 5.43 -4.63
C VAL A 78 17.87 5.79 -3.27
N LYS A 79 17.14 6.59 -2.50
CA LYS A 79 17.45 7.00 -1.14
C LYS A 79 16.39 6.44 -0.19
N LEU A 80 16.66 5.29 0.38
CA LEU A 80 15.87 4.69 1.45
C LEU A 80 16.14 5.39 2.79
N ASN A 81 15.30 5.14 3.79
CA ASN A 81 15.39 5.79 5.11
C ASN A 81 15.50 7.32 5.00
N THR A 82 14.84 7.91 3.99
CA THR A 82 14.97 9.32 3.67
C THR A 82 13.61 9.97 3.50
N GLU A 83 13.15 10.64 4.53
CA GLU A 83 11.97 11.49 4.45
C GLU A 83 12.32 12.80 3.74
N ALA A 84 11.58 13.11 2.67
CA ALA A 84 11.86 14.29 1.86
C ALA A 84 11.46 15.58 2.58
N ALA A 85 12.40 16.48 2.77
CA ALA A 85 12.16 17.83 3.32
C ALA A 85 12.29 18.89 2.21
N PRO A 86 11.54 20.01 2.28
CA PRO A 86 11.64 21.10 1.29
C PRO A 86 13.06 21.62 1.06
N SER A 87 13.89 21.67 2.11
CA SER A 87 15.29 22.08 2.04
C SER A 87 16.17 21.17 1.18
N MET A 88 15.78 19.92 1.02
CA MET A 88 16.48 18.94 0.19
C MET A 88 16.20 19.12 -1.31
N LEU A 89 15.10 19.80 -1.66
CA LEU A 89 14.57 19.91 -3.01
C LEU A 89 14.98 21.22 -3.70
N ASN A 90 15.13 22.29 -2.94
CA ASN A 90 15.35 23.64 -3.46
C ASN A 90 16.58 23.76 -4.37
N GLY A 91 16.35 24.15 -5.64
CA GLY A 91 17.40 24.40 -6.65
C GLY A 91 18.14 23.16 -7.15
N LYS A 92 17.84 21.98 -6.64
CA LYS A 92 18.54 20.73 -6.99
C LYS A 92 17.87 19.96 -8.12
N PHE A 93 16.55 20.13 -8.29
CA PHE A 93 15.73 19.39 -9.24
C PHE A 93 14.94 20.34 -10.14
N ASP A 94 14.67 19.89 -11.36
CA ASP A 94 13.91 20.63 -12.34
C ASP A 94 12.39 20.37 -12.21
N ALA A 95 12.01 19.24 -11.58
CA ALA A 95 10.64 18.92 -11.20
C ALA A 95 10.59 17.92 -10.03
N VAL A 96 9.48 17.97 -9.30
CA VAL A 96 9.17 17.10 -8.17
C VAL A 96 7.88 16.33 -8.48
N LEU A 97 7.90 15.02 -8.31
CA LEU A 97 6.75 14.13 -8.40
C LEU A 97 6.43 13.64 -6.99
N ILE A 98 5.23 13.94 -6.52
CA ILE A 98 4.76 13.54 -5.19
C ILE A 98 3.91 12.28 -5.31
N ALA A 99 4.34 11.18 -4.68
CA ALA A 99 3.70 9.87 -4.71
C ALA A 99 3.71 9.22 -3.31
N VAL A 100 3.41 10.01 -2.30
CA VAL A 100 3.54 9.64 -0.87
C VAL A 100 2.42 8.71 -0.37
N GLY A 101 1.44 8.38 -1.22
CA GLY A 101 0.34 7.49 -0.86
C GLY A 101 -0.72 8.17 0.02
N ALA A 102 -1.38 7.35 0.84
CA ALA A 102 -2.39 7.75 1.79
C ALA A 102 -2.17 7.04 3.13
N GLU A 103 -2.68 7.61 4.19
CA GLU A 103 -2.71 6.99 5.51
C GLU A 103 -4.14 6.58 5.85
N PRO A 104 -4.34 5.50 6.64
CA PRO A 104 -5.65 5.10 7.10
C PRO A 104 -6.33 6.21 7.92
N LEU A 105 -7.61 6.45 7.65
CA LEU A 105 -8.40 7.37 8.45
C LEU A 105 -8.81 6.70 9.77
N MET A 106 -8.29 7.20 10.88
CA MET A 106 -8.71 6.76 12.21
C MET A 106 -9.95 7.53 12.65
N LEU A 107 -11.06 6.80 12.81
CA LEU A 107 -12.30 7.39 13.31
C LEU A 107 -12.19 7.64 14.82
N PRO A 108 -12.72 8.79 15.33
CA PRO A 108 -12.72 9.10 16.77
C PRO A 108 -13.84 8.33 17.48
N LEU A 109 -13.67 7.02 17.61
CA LEU A 109 -14.65 6.14 18.22
C LEU A 109 -14.53 6.19 19.76
N PRO A 110 -15.64 6.35 20.50
CA PRO A 110 -15.61 6.28 21.96
C PRO A 110 -15.10 4.93 22.45
N GLY A 111 -14.13 4.94 23.37
CA GLY A 111 -13.53 3.72 23.92
C GLY A 111 -12.43 3.11 23.08
N PHE A 112 -12.17 3.59 21.88
CA PHE A 112 -11.00 3.16 21.10
C PHE A 112 -9.72 3.76 21.70
N ASN A 113 -8.76 2.90 21.96
CA ASN A 113 -7.41 3.30 22.37
C ASN A 113 -6.37 2.39 21.70
N THR A 114 -5.10 2.80 21.73
CA THR A 114 -3.99 2.07 21.11
C THR A 114 -3.57 0.79 21.85
N GLU A 115 -4.10 0.52 23.05
CA GLU A 115 -3.76 -0.69 23.80
C GLU A 115 -4.52 -1.93 23.29
N ASN A 116 -5.74 -1.72 22.77
CA ASN A 116 -6.61 -2.79 22.29
C ASN A 116 -7.21 -2.52 20.89
N GLY A 117 -6.67 -1.53 20.19
CA GLY A 117 -7.08 -1.19 18.83
C GLY A 117 -5.88 -0.88 17.94
N ILE A 118 -5.89 -1.46 16.75
CA ILE A 118 -4.87 -1.24 15.72
C ILE A 118 -5.53 -0.92 14.38
N VAL A 119 -4.77 -0.33 13.48
CA VAL A 119 -5.20 -0.16 12.09
C VAL A 119 -5.23 -1.53 11.41
N ALA A 120 -6.27 -1.81 10.62
CA ALA A 120 -6.45 -3.11 9.96
C ALA A 120 -5.22 -3.54 9.15
N THR A 121 -4.56 -2.62 8.45
CA THR A 121 -3.35 -2.92 7.68
C THR A 121 -2.14 -3.30 8.53
N ASP A 122 -2.12 -2.91 9.81
CA ASP A 122 -1.02 -3.22 10.73
C ASP A 122 -1.21 -4.60 11.40
N ALA A 123 -2.37 -5.23 11.21
CA ALA A 123 -2.61 -6.60 11.66
C ALA A 123 -1.80 -7.63 10.87
N TYR A 124 -1.50 -7.36 9.61
CA TYR A 124 -0.78 -8.28 8.74
C TYR A 124 0.68 -8.47 9.18
N GLY A 125 1.03 -9.71 9.50
CA GLY A 125 2.36 -10.09 10.02
C GLY A 125 2.52 -9.87 11.52
N HIS A 126 1.46 -9.48 12.22
CA HIS A 126 1.41 -9.30 13.68
C HIS A 126 0.22 -10.02 14.31
N GLU A 127 -0.30 -11.04 13.63
CA GLU A 127 -1.49 -11.79 14.04
C GLU A 127 -1.32 -12.45 15.41
N ASP A 128 -0.11 -12.87 15.74
CA ASP A 128 0.28 -13.48 17.02
C ASP A 128 0.20 -12.50 18.21
N THR A 129 0.16 -11.20 17.94
CA THR A 129 -0.01 -10.18 18.99
C THR A 129 -1.48 -9.87 19.27
N LEU A 130 -2.39 -10.38 18.45
CA LEU A 130 -3.83 -10.18 18.61
C LEU A 130 -4.44 -11.19 19.56
N GLY A 131 -5.58 -10.83 20.19
CA GLY A 131 -6.36 -11.76 20.97
C GLY A 131 -7.08 -12.79 20.10
N GLN A 132 -7.61 -13.86 20.77
CA GLN A 132 -8.37 -14.91 20.08
C GLN A 132 -9.72 -14.42 19.51
N ARG A 133 -10.19 -13.25 19.91
CA ARG A 133 -11.40 -12.62 19.39
C ARG A 133 -11.08 -11.20 18.95
N VAL A 134 -11.39 -10.89 17.71
CA VAL A 134 -11.13 -9.58 17.09
C VAL A 134 -12.41 -9.02 16.52
N VAL A 135 -12.63 -7.74 16.73
CA VAL A 135 -13.73 -6.99 16.10
C VAL A 135 -13.12 -6.06 15.06
N VAL A 136 -13.54 -6.22 13.81
CA VAL A 136 -13.19 -5.33 12.71
C VAL A 136 -14.27 -4.27 12.57
N ILE A 137 -13.91 -3.00 12.72
CA ILE A 137 -14.83 -1.88 12.57
C ILE A 137 -14.68 -1.30 11.17
N GLY A 138 -15.72 -1.45 10.37
CA GLY A 138 -15.79 -1.10 8.96
C GLY A 138 -15.76 -2.32 8.07
N GLY A 139 -16.86 -2.56 7.35
CA GLY A 139 -17.06 -3.68 6.42
C GLY A 139 -16.78 -3.30 4.96
N GLY A 140 -15.95 -2.28 4.71
CA GLY A 140 -15.41 -2.02 3.39
C GLY A 140 -14.43 -3.11 2.94
N GLN A 141 -13.89 -3.01 1.73
CA GLN A 141 -13.02 -4.04 1.17
C GLN A 141 -11.82 -4.38 2.08
N VAL A 142 -11.15 -3.37 2.63
CA VAL A 142 -10.00 -3.58 3.53
C VAL A 142 -10.40 -4.32 4.80
N GLY A 143 -11.52 -3.94 5.42
CA GLY A 143 -11.99 -4.60 6.65
C GLY A 143 -12.39 -6.05 6.42
N CYS A 144 -13.14 -6.34 5.35
CA CYS A 144 -13.54 -7.70 5.00
C CYS A 144 -12.34 -8.59 4.64
N GLU A 145 -11.37 -8.08 3.88
CA GLU A 145 -10.15 -8.82 3.54
C GLU A 145 -9.28 -9.09 4.78
N THR A 146 -9.21 -8.12 5.70
CA THR A 146 -8.52 -8.31 6.98
C THR A 146 -9.23 -9.35 7.84
N ALA A 147 -10.56 -9.32 7.91
CA ALA A 147 -11.36 -10.30 8.64
C ALA A 147 -11.13 -11.72 8.10
N LEU A 148 -11.17 -11.90 6.79
CA LEU A 148 -10.87 -13.19 6.14
C LEU A 148 -9.46 -13.67 6.50
N HIS A 149 -8.47 -12.80 6.38
CA HIS A 149 -7.09 -13.14 6.70
C HIS A 149 -6.93 -13.60 8.16
N LEU A 150 -7.58 -12.92 9.10
CA LEU A 150 -7.54 -13.29 10.51
C LEU A 150 -8.31 -14.58 10.81
N ALA A 151 -9.45 -14.80 10.16
CA ALA A 151 -10.22 -16.05 10.26
C ALA A 151 -9.40 -17.24 9.75
N ASP A 152 -8.70 -17.10 8.62
CA ASP A 152 -7.77 -18.12 8.09
C ASP A 152 -6.63 -18.46 9.08
N LYS A 153 -6.33 -17.57 10.03
CA LYS A 153 -5.37 -17.81 11.12
C LYS A 153 -6.00 -18.42 12.36
N GLY A 154 -7.29 -18.71 12.32
CA GLY A 154 -8.03 -19.32 13.45
C GLY A 154 -8.44 -18.31 14.52
N ILE A 155 -8.48 -17.03 14.22
CA ILE A 155 -8.98 -15.98 15.11
C ILE A 155 -10.50 -15.86 14.91
N ASP A 156 -11.25 -15.78 15.99
CA ASP A 156 -12.70 -15.53 15.98
C ASP A 156 -12.93 -14.04 15.65
N VAL A 157 -13.52 -13.76 14.48
CA VAL A 157 -13.63 -12.40 13.94
C VAL A 157 -15.09 -12.00 13.76
N SER A 158 -15.42 -10.80 14.24
CA SER A 158 -16.71 -10.15 14.00
C SER A 158 -16.49 -8.86 13.22
N ILE A 159 -17.34 -8.59 12.22
CA ILE A 159 -17.31 -7.32 11.47
C ILE A 159 -18.49 -6.45 11.90
N ILE A 160 -18.23 -5.18 12.21
CA ILE A 160 -19.25 -4.18 12.47
C ILE A 160 -19.25 -3.19 11.30
N GLU A 161 -20.38 -3.12 10.60
CA GLU A 161 -20.60 -2.21 9.47
C GLU A 161 -21.88 -1.39 9.72
N MET A 162 -21.83 -0.09 9.42
CA MET A 162 -22.96 0.81 9.59
C MET A 162 -23.92 0.83 8.38
N GLN A 163 -23.45 0.34 7.24
CA GLN A 163 -24.26 0.23 6.02
C GLN A 163 -24.94 -1.12 5.94
N ASP A 164 -25.94 -1.24 5.05
CA ASP A 164 -26.76 -2.44 4.89
C ASP A 164 -26.03 -3.60 4.19
N SER A 165 -24.81 -3.37 3.70
CA SER A 165 -24.03 -4.39 2.97
C SER A 165 -22.53 -4.23 3.18
N LEU A 166 -21.80 -5.37 3.08
CA LEU A 166 -20.35 -5.38 3.08
C LEU A 166 -19.80 -5.02 1.69
N CYS A 167 -18.63 -4.40 1.67
CA CYS A 167 -17.88 -4.02 0.47
C CYS A 167 -18.69 -3.21 -0.56
N PRO A 168 -19.45 -2.17 -0.16
CA PRO A 168 -20.34 -1.44 -1.07
C PRO A 168 -19.59 -0.73 -2.21
N GLU A 169 -18.33 -0.38 -2.02
CA GLU A 169 -17.46 0.28 -3.00
C GLU A 169 -16.72 -0.69 -3.93
N ALA A 170 -16.71 -1.98 -3.62
CA ALA A 170 -16.05 -2.98 -4.44
C ALA A 170 -16.85 -3.29 -5.73
N SER A 171 -16.16 -3.80 -6.75
CA SER A 171 -16.88 -4.35 -7.89
C SER A 171 -17.81 -5.49 -7.44
N LYS A 172 -18.95 -5.66 -8.10
CA LYS A 172 -19.92 -6.69 -7.72
C LYS A 172 -19.28 -8.07 -7.58
N THR A 173 -18.44 -8.45 -8.54
CA THR A 173 -17.75 -9.74 -8.53
C THR A 173 -16.84 -9.89 -7.29
N CYS A 174 -16.09 -8.86 -6.94
CA CYS A 174 -15.21 -8.89 -5.77
C CYS A 174 -16.02 -8.93 -4.46
N ALA A 175 -17.09 -8.13 -4.36
CA ALA A 175 -17.96 -8.12 -3.19
C ALA A 175 -18.67 -9.46 -2.98
N ASP A 176 -19.14 -10.10 -4.06
CA ASP A 176 -19.80 -11.40 -3.99
C ASP A 176 -18.80 -12.50 -3.57
N GLU A 177 -17.58 -12.49 -4.12
CA GLU A 177 -16.51 -13.42 -3.73
C GLU A 177 -16.13 -13.27 -2.24
N ILE A 178 -15.93 -12.07 -1.78
CA ILE A 178 -15.60 -11.80 -0.37
C ILE A 178 -16.72 -12.29 0.56
N ARG A 179 -18.00 -12.06 0.22
CA ARG A 179 -19.13 -12.52 1.03
C ARG A 179 -19.19 -14.04 1.12
N ILE A 180 -19.01 -14.74 -0.01
CA ILE A 180 -18.97 -16.22 -0.04
C ILE A 180 -17.86 -16.72 0.89
N LEU A 181 -16.65 -16.16 0.80
CA LEU A 181 -15.53 -16.57 1.64
C LEU A 181 -15.78 -16.27 3.12
N LEU A 182 -16.45 -15.17 3.45
CA LEU A 182 -16.83 -14.86 4.84
C LEU A 182 -17.87 -15.84 5.38
N GLU A 183 -18.86 -16.24 4.57
CA GLU A 183 -19.87 -17.23 4.93
C GLU A 183 -19.27 -18.64 5.13
N GLU A 184 -18.28 -19.03 4.33
CA GLU A 184 -17.57 -20.30 4.45
C GLU A 184 -16.68 -20.40 5.71
N ASN A 185 -16.26 -19.26 6.25
CA ASN A 185 -15.43 -19.16 7.45
C ASN A 185 -16.18 -18.73 8.72
N SER A 186 -17.52 -18.71 8.70
CA SER A 186 -18.38 -18.27 9.82
C SER A 186 -18.90 -19.43 10.69
#